data_f87dc3924bb32f4f3bcb5ae69d533e26
#
_entry.id   f87dc3924bb32f4f3bcb5ae69d533e26
#
_cell.length_a   1.000
_cell.length_b   1.000
_cell.length_c   1.000
_cell.angle_alpha   90.00
_cell.angle_beta   90.00
_cell.angle_gamma   90.00
#
_symmetry.space_group_name_H-M   'P 1'
#
loop_
_entity.id
_entity.type
_entity.pdbx_description
1 polymer ?
#
loop_
_entity_poly.entity_id
_entity_poly.type
_entity_poly.pdbx_seq_one_letter_code
_entity_poly.pdbx_strand_id
1 'polypeptide(L)'
;GQKQKVAIAAILAMRPRVLVLDEPTAALDPASSTLVFETLREANRALGITIVVVEQKVALLSEYCNRVLVLNQGEIALQGEPHEVFAYTDELRTIGVDCPRVTRIFNSLEADGLVSGTPCLDVDEAEQLIAGIADPDRATNGTQAPAGSPHAPSLRAHAKDAEPVLTFDHVEFAYPNGAAAVHDLNLTLYPGELVGIVGQNGAGKTTLTKLLTGLLKPASGSVRVTGLDTAAVPTSRIAREVATLFQNPDRQICKDTVL
;
A
#
# COMPACT_ATOMS: atom_id res chain seq x y z
N GLY A 1 -11.94 -11.01 -12.83
CA GLY A 1 -11.78 -11.70 -11.56
C GLY A 1 -10.97 -12.98 -11.63
N GLN A 2 -11.38 -14.00 -12.41
CA GLN A 2 -10.71 -15.31 -12.38
C GLN A 2 -9.26 -15.27 -12.88
N LYS A 3 -8.97 -14.57 -13.98
CA LYS A 3 -7.60 -14.41 -14.52
C LYS A 3 -6.66 -13.77 -13.49
N GLN A 4 -7.14 -12.78 -12.75
CA GLN A 4 -6.36 -12.11 -11.71
C GLN A 4 -5.96 -13.08 -10.59
N LYS A 5 -6.91 -13.90 -10.13
CA LYS A 5 -6.66 -14.93 -9.10
C LYS A 5 -5.63 -15.95 -9.56
N VAL A 6 -5.74 -16.41 -10.81
CA VAL A 6 -4.77 -17.36 -11.40
C VAL A 6 -3.38 -16.73 -11.47
N ALA A 7 -3.27 -15.45 -11.90
CA ALA A 7 -2.01 -14.74 -11.95
C ALA A 7 -1.39 -14.57 -10.56
N ILE A 8 -2.18 -14.19 -9.56
CA ILE A 8 -1.71 -14.07 -8.16
C ILE A 8 -1.24 -15.44 -7.65
N ALA A 9 -2.02 -16.50 -7.86
CA ALA A 9 -1.65 -17.85 -7.42
C ALA A 9 -0.35 -18.33 -8.08
N ALA A 10 -0.19 -18.10 -9.38
CA ALA A 10 1.03 -18.43 -10.12
C ALA A 10 2.27 -17.72 -9.56
N ILE A 11 2.13 -16.43 -9.23
CA ILE A 11 3.20 -15.62 -8.66
C ILE A 11 3.53 -16.08 -7.22
N LEU A 12 2.53 -16.35 -6.39
CA LEU A 12 2.73 -16.85 -5.03
C LEU A 12 3.41 -18.24 -5.01
N ALA A 13 3.15 -19.08 -6.02
CA ALA A 13 3.82 -20.37 -6.16
C ALA A 13 5.36 -20.24 -6.35
N MET A 14 5.84 -19.09 -6.85
CA MET A 14 7.28 -18.79 -6.95
C MET A 14 7.94 -18.48 -5.61
N ARG A 15 7.15 -18.26 -4.54
CA ARG A 15 7.60 -17.89 -3.18
C ARG A 15 8.55 -16.69 -3.16
N PRO A 16 8.17 -15.54 -3.75
CA PRO A 16 9.01 -14.36 -3.74
C PRO A 16 9.15 -13.81 -2.31
N ARG A 17 10.23 -13.07 -2.04
CA ARG A 17 10.36 -12.33 -0.78
C ARG A 17 9.58 -11.02 -0.80
N VAL A 18 9.45 -10.41 -1.97
CA VAL A 18 8.67 -9.20 -2.20
C VAL A 18 7.68 -9.43 -3.35
N LEU A 19 6.42 -9.10 -3.13
CA LEU A 19 5.38 -9.11 -4.15
C LEU A 19 4.94 -7.68 -4.44
N VAL A 20 5.00 -7.27 -5.70
CA VAL A 20 4.58 -5.95 -6.16
C VAL A 20 3.36 -6.08 -7.05
N LEU A 21 2.30 -5.34 -6.73
CA LEU A 21 1.06 -5.33 -7.51
C LEU A 21 0.75 -3.90 -7.95
N ASP A 22 0.58 -3.70 -9.25
CA ASP A 22 0.24 -2.41 -9.84
C ASP A 22 -1.23 -2.44 -10.27
N GLU A 23 -2.10 -1.75 -9.51
CA GLU A 23 -3.55 -1.66 -9.66
C GLU A 23 -4.24 -3.03 -9.83
N PRO A 24 -4.05 -3.99 -8.90
CA PRO A 24 -4.56 -5.36 -9.05
C PRO A 24 -6.09 -5.44 -9.07
N THR A 25 -6.80 -4.39 -8.67
CA THR A 25 -8.26 -4.38 -8.61
C THR A 25 -8.94 -3.42 -9.57
N ALA A 26 -8.19 -2.77 -10.49
CA ALA A 26 -8.72 -1.72 -11.38
C ALA A 26 -9.95 -2.14 -12.21
N ALA A 27 -9.98 -3.40 -12.68
CA ALA A 27 -11.05 -3.96 -13.52
C ALA A 27 -11.99 -4.92 -12.76
N LEU A 28 -11.99 -4.89 -11.41
CA LEU A 28 -12.77 -5.79 -10.57
C LEU A 28 -13.95 -5.08 -9.91
N ASP A 29 -15.05 -5.83 -9.76
CA ASP A 29 -16.14 -5.44 -8.89
C ASP A 29 -15.71 -5.39 -7.41
N PRO A 30 -16.49 -4.72 -6.54
CA PRO A 30 -16.11 -4.56 -5.13
C PRO A 30 -15.83 -5.90 -4.41
N ALA A 31 -16.70 -6.90 -4.56
CA ALA A 31 -16.54 -8.18 -3.89
C ALA A 31 -15.28 -8.93 -4.37
N SER A 32 -15.01 -8.90 -5.68
CA SER A 32 -13.77 -9.47 -6.24
C SER A 32 -12.53 -8.73 -5.77
N SER A 33 -12.62 -7.41 -5.59
CA SER A 33 -11.51 -6.58 -5.07
C SER A 33 -11.18 -6.94 -3.62
N THR A 34 -12.18 -7.03 -2.75
CA THR A 34 -12.06 -7.47 -1.36
C THR A 34 -11.40 -8.85 -1.29
N LEU A 35 -11.86 -9.82 -2.07
CA LEU A 35 -11.30 -11.17 -2.08
C LEU A 35 -9.83 -11.21 -2.52
N VAL A 36 -9.41 -10.31 -3.44
CA VAL A 36 -7.99 -10.18 -3.80
C VAL A 36 -7.18 -9.73 -2.59
N PHE A 37 -7.62 -8.69 -1.89
CA PHE A 37 -6.91 -8.18 -0.72
C PHE A 37 -6.90 -9.16 0.45
N GLU A 38 -7.98 -9.89 0.69
CA GLU A 38 -8.01 -11.00 1.66
C GLU A 38 -6.96 -12.06 1.33
N THR A 39 -6.88 -12.49 0.05
CA THR A 39 -5.88 -13.46 -0.41
C THR A 39 -4.45 -12.94 -0.21
N LEU A 40 -4.20 -11.66 -0.50
CA LEU A 40 -2.90 -11.03 -0.28
C LEU A 40 -2.54 -10.97 1.21
N ARG A 41 -3.49 -10.61 2.07
CA ARG A 41 -3.29 -10.57 3.52
C ARG A 41 -3.03 -11.97 4.10
N GLU A 42 -3.75 -12.98 3.64
CA GLU A 42 -3.51 -14.37 4.02
C GLU A 42 -2.11 -14.83 3.59
N ALA A 43 -1.71 -14.54 2.34
CA ALA A 43 -0.38 -14.87 1.85
C ALA A 43 0.73 -14.14 2.62
N ASN A 44 0.55 -12.85 2.91
CA ASN A 44 1.47 -12.08 3.74
C ASN A 44 1.65 -12.71 5.13
N ARG A 45 0.55 -13.07 5.80
CA ARG A 45 0.58 -13.68 7.14
C ARG A 45 1.16 -15.10 7.14
N ALA A 46 0.77 -15.93 6.17
CA ALA A 46 1.17 -17.33 6.12
C ALA A 46 2.61 -17.54 5.65
N LEU A 47 3.08 -16.72 4.71
CA LEU A 47 4.38 -16.87 4.06
C LEU A 47 5.42 -15.83 4.54
N GLY A 48 5.01 -14.79 5.28
CA GLY A 48 5.89 -13.73 5.75
C GLY A 48 6.44 -12.85 4.61
N ILE A 49 5.81 -12.87 3.42
CA ILE A 49 6.25 -12.08 2.28
C ILE A 49 5.91 -10.60 2.48
N THR A 50 6.77 -9.71 2.00
CA THR A 50 6.48 -8.28 1.94
C THR A 50 5.66 -7.99 0.69
N ILE A 51 4.57 -7.24 0.82
CA ILE A 51 3.68 -6.93 -0.30
C ILE A 51 3.60 -5.43 -0.47
N VAL A 52 3.80 -4.97 -1.70
CA VAL A 52 3.64 -3.57 -2.12
C VAL A 52 2.50 -3.50 -3.13
N VAL A 53 1.43 -2.79 -2.78
CA VAL A 53 0.25 -2.64 -3.64
C VAL A 53 0.09 -1.18 -4.03
N VAL A 54 0.18 -0.89 -5.32
CA VAL A 54 -0.26 0.39 -5.87
C VAL A 54 -1.75 0.30 -6.15
N GLU A 55 -2.56 1.16 -5.55
CA GLU A 55 -4.02 1.10 -5.69
C GLU A 55 -4.65 2.50 -5.55
N GLN A 56 -5.79 2.71 -6.21
CA GLN A 56 -6.55 3.95 -6.12
C GLN A 56 -7.74 3.85 -5.14
N LYS A 57 -8.17 2.62 -4.82
CA LYS A 57 -9.27 2.36 -3.89
C LYS A 57 -8.77 2.48 -2.45
N VAL A 58 -8.73 3.71 -1.95
CA VAL A 58 -8.19 4.04 -0.60
C VAL A 58 -8.83 3.23 0.53
N ALA A 59 -10.11 2.86 0.42
CA ALA A 59 -10.81 2.03 1.39
C ALA A 59 -10.16 0.63 1.55
N LEU A 60 -9.66 0.04 0.46
CA LEU A 60 -8.94 -1.23 0.54
C LEU A 60 -7.56 -1.05 1.19
N LEU A 61 -6.88 0.07 0.91
CA LEU A 61 -5.59 0.33 1.52
C LEU A 61 -5.73 0.59 3.03
N SER A 62 -6.76 1.34 3.44
CA SER A 62 -7.01 1.61 4.86
C SER A 62 -7.37 0.35 5.66
N GLU A 63 -8.09 -0.60 5.05
CA GLU A 63 -8.55 -1.82 5.72
C GLU A 63 -7.48 -2.92 5.77
N TYR A 64 -6.66 -3.03 4.71
CA TYR A 64 -5.78 -4.19 4.54
C TYR A 64 -4.30 -3.92 4.75
N CYS A 65 -3.82 -2.69 4.47
CA CYS A 65 -2.41 -2.36 4.59
C CYS A 65 -2.04 -1.97 6.03
N ASN A 66 -0.82 -2.31 6.44
CA ASN A 66 -0.29 -1.86 7.72
C ASN A 66 0.53 -0.56 7.59
N ARG A 67 0.84 -0.16 6.36
CA ARG A 67 1.51 1.11 6.04
C ARG A 67 1.00 1.66 4.73
N VAL A 68 0.81 2.97 4.65
CA VAL A 68 0.39 3.69 3.44
C VAL A 68 1.44 4.74 3.09
N LEU A 69 1.76 4.82 1.80
CA LEU A 69 2.63 5.82 1.20
C LEU A 69 1.81 6.66 0.23
N VAL A 70 1.85 7.97 0.39
CA VAL A 70 1.24 8.92 -0.54
C VAL A 70 2.33 9.52 -1.41
N LEU A 71 2.28 9.21 -2.71
CA LEU A 71 3.18 9.79 -3.70
C LEU A 71 2.56 11.04 -4.31
N ASN A 72 3.34 12.10 -4.38
CA ASN A 72 3.01 13.35 -5.06
C ASN A 72 4.22 13.84 -5.86
N GLN A 73 4.05 14.03 -7.16
CA GLN A 73 5.09 14.60 -8.05
C GLN A 73 6.48 13.93 -7.92
N GLY A 74 6.50 12.61 -7.70
CA GLY A 74 7.75 11.85 -7.62
C GLY A 74 8.38 11.76 -6.23
N GLU A 75 7.76 12.36 -5.22
CA GLU A 75 8.20 12.35 -3.83
C GLU A 75 7.21 11.61 -2.93
N ILE A 76 7.64 11.16 -1.76
CA ILE A 76 6.75 10.67 -0.71
C ILE A 76 6.27 11.88 0.11
N ALA A 77 5.01 12.29 -0.11
CA ALA A 77 4.39 13.38 0.62
C ALA A 77 4.01 12.97 2.05
N LEU A 78 3.39 11.80 2.22
CA LEU A 78 2.99 11.25 3.51
C LEU A 78 3.31 9.77 3.58
N GLN A 79 3.64 9.28 4.77
CA GLN A 79 3.79 7.86 5.04
C GLN A 79 3.54 7.54 6.51
N GLY A 80 2.92 6.40 6.78
CA GLY A 80 2.62 5.97 8.15
C GLY A 80 1.58 4.87 8.19
N GLU A 81 1.04 4.61 9.36
CA GLU A 81 -0.13 3.76 9.52
C GLU A 81 -1.36 4.41 8.85
N PRO A 82 -2.34 3.62 8.38
CA PRO A 82 -3.51 4.17 7.69
C PRO A 82 -4.22 5.29 8.47
N HIS A 83 -4.42 5.14 9.78
CA HIS A 83 -5.05 6.17 10.62
C HIS A 83 -4.25 7.47 10.65
N GLU A 84 -2.92 7.38 10.68
CA GLU A 84 -2.05 8.56 10.67
C GLU A 84 -2.13 9.28 9.32
N VAL A 85 -1.99 8.54 8.22
CA VAL A 85 -1.97 9.11 6.86
C VAL A 85 -3.33 9.70 6.49
N PHE A 86 -4.43 8.98 6.73
CA PHE A 86 -5.76 9.45 6.36
C PHE A 86 -6.34 10.50 7.31
N ALA A 87 -5.68 10.81 8.43
CA ALA A 87 -6.00 11.98 9.26
C ALA A 87 -5.69 13.32 8.55
N TYR A 88 -4.71 13.34 7.63
CA TYR A 88 -4.31 14.55 6.87
C TYR A 88 -5.22 14.80 5.67
N THR A 89 -6.53 14.86 5.89
CA THR A 89 -7.55 14.94 4.80
C THR A 89 -7.42 16.16 3.89
N ASP A 90 -7.09 17.34 4.42
CA ASP A 90 -6.92 18.57 3.63
C ASP A 90 -5.67 18.49 2.74
N GLU A 91 -4.60 17.92 3.25
CA GLU A 91 -3.36 17.71 2.50
C GLU A 91 -3.58 16.67 1.39
N LEU A 92 -4.21 15.54 1.72
CA LEU A 92 -4.60 14.50 0.74
C LEU A 92 -5.48 15.08 -0.36
N ARG A 93 -6.46 15.92 0.01
CA ARG A 93 -7.34 16.59 -0.95
C ARG A 93 -6.57 17.55 -1.86
N THR A 94 -5.61 18.29 -1.33
CA THR A 94 -4.75 19.20 -2.11
C THR A 94 -3.88 18.42 -3.10
N ILE A 95 -3.37 17.26 -2.69
CA ILE A 95 -2.63 16.33 -3.54
C ILE A 95 -3.57 15.63 -4.56
N GLY A 96 -4.89 15.66 -4.33
CA GLY A 96 -5.92 14.98 -5.14
C GLY A 96 -5.99 13.48 -4.89
N VAL A 97 -5.66 13.08 -3.69
CA VAL A 97 -5.89 11.72 -3.16
C VAL A 97 -7.15 11.77 -2.29
N ASP A 98 -8.06 10.82 -2.51
CA ASP A 98 -9.28 10.71 -1.71
C ASP A 98 -8.97 10.05 -0.35
N CYS A 99 -9.87 10.20 0.61
CA CYS A 99 -9.83 9.48 1.89
C CYS A 99 -11.06 8.57 2.02
N PRO A 100 -11.07 7.59 2.93
CA PRO A 100 -12.24 6.75 3.17
C PRO A 100 -13.50 7.58 3.45
N ARG A 101 -14.66 7.12 2.99
CA ARG A 101 -15.91 7.89 3.12
C ARG A 101 -16.27 8.15 4.59
N VAL A 102 -16.03 7.17 5.45
CA VAL A 102 -16.27 7.28 6.90
C VAL A 102 -15.39 8.34 7.55
N THR A 103 -14.14 8.48 7.09
CA THR A 103 -13.21 9.54 7.53
C THR A 103 -13.78 10.94 7.23
N ARG A 104 -14.38 11.11 6.05
CA ARG A 104 -15.03 12.40 5.70
C ARG A 104 -16.22 12.72 6.60
N ILE A 105 -17.02 11.70 6.95
CA ILE A 105 -18.14 11.86 7.89
C ILE A 105 -17.59 12.25 9.27
N PHE A 106 -16.58 11.53 9.76
CA PHE A 106 -15.92 11.86 11.02
C PHE A 106 -15.48 13.33 11.07
N ASN A 107 -14.74 13.78 10.06
CA ASN A 107 -14.23 15.15 10.00
C ASN A 107 -15.34 16.19 9.93
N SER A 108 -16.47 15.90 9.27
CA SER A 108 -17.63 16.79 9.30
C SER A 108 -18.23 16.90 10.69
N LEU A 109 -18.38 15.77 11.39
CA LEU A 109 -18.89 15.74 12.77
C LEU A 109 -17.91 16.42 13.76
N GLU A 110 -16.61 16.28 13.54
CA GLU A 110 -15.59 16.95 14.34
C GLU A 110 -15.60 18.47 14.14
N ALA A 111 -15.76 18.92 12.90
CA ALA A 111 -15.93 20.36 12.60
C ALA A 111 -17.17 20.97 13.25
N ASP A 112 -18.24 20.19 13.39
CA ASP A 112 -19.47 20.58 14.08
C ASP A 112 -19.35 20.42 15.62
N GLY A 113 -18.22 19.95 16.14
CA GLY A 113 -17.96 19.76 17.57
C GLY A 113 -18.71 18.59 18.19
N LEU A 114 -19.22 17.65 17.38
CA LEU A 114 -20.01 16.49 17.83
C LEU A 114 -19.13 15.29 18.22
N VAL A 115 -17.91 15.21 17.67
CA VAL A 115 -16.91 14.17 17.94
C VAL A 115 -15.54 14.78 18.09
N SER A 116 -14.60 14.01 18.66
CA SER A 116 -13.17 14.37 18.70
C SER A 116 -12.35 13.08 18.81
N GLY A 117 -11.13 13.09 18.28
CA GLY A 117 -10.18 11.96 18.38
C GLY A 117 -9.65 11.50 17.04
N THR A 118 -9.38 10.19 16.94
CA THR A 118 -8.82 9.59 15.71
C THR A 118 -9.92 9.37 14.68
N PRO A 119 -9.71 9.78 13.39
CA PRO A 119 -10.68 9.57 12.33
C PRO A 119 -10.96 8.08 12.09
N CYS A 120 -12.22 7.74 11.86
CA CYS A 120 -12.64 6.38 11.49
C CYS A 120 -12.16 6.05 10.07
N LEU A 121 -11.73 4.81 9.84
CA LEU A 121 -11.33 4.32 8.53
C LEU A 121 -12.32 3.33 7.92
N ASP A 122 -13.11 2.65 8.74
CA ASP A 122 -14.10 1.67 8.33
C ASP A 122 -15.48 1.92 8.96
N VAL A 123 -16.47 1.11 8.54
CA VAL A 123 -17.87 1.24 8.98
C VAL A 123 -18.02 0.82 10.46
N ASP A 124 -17.28 -0.18 10.89
CA ASP A 124 -17.38 -0.70 12.26
C ASP A 124 -16.89 0.34 13.28
N GLU A 125 -15.79 1.04 12.96
CA GLU A 125 -15.31 2.17 13.75
C GLU A 125 -16.34 3.33 13.79
N ALA A 126 -16.95 3.63 12.64
CA ALA A 126 -17.97 4.67 12.53
C ALA A 126 -19.24 4.30 13.32
N GLU A 127 -19.67 3.03 13.28
CA GLU A 127 -20.83 2.55 14.08
C GLU A 127 -20.56 2.68 15.57
N GLN A 128 -19.36 2.31 16.03
CA GLN A 128 -18.96 2.47 17.44
C GLN A 128 -18.97 3.94 17.86
N LEU A 129 -18.46 4.84 17.01
CA LEU A 129 -18.47 6.27 17.26
C LEU A 129 -19.90 6.80 17.40
N ILE A 130 -20.79 6.48 16.46
CA ILE A 130 -22.18 6.94 16.44
C ILE A 130 -22.95 6.38 17.64
N ALA A 131 -22.73 5.12 17.98
CA ALA A 131 -23.34 4.52 19.17
C ALA A 131 -22.92 5.24 20.47
N GLY A 132 -21.65 5.68 20.58
CA GLY A 132 -21.15 6.47 21.69
C GLY A 132 -21.78 7.86 21.79
N ILE A 133 -22.09 8.50 20.66
CA ILE A 133 -22.78 9.79 20.61
C ILE A 133 -24.26 9.64 21.02
N ALA A 134 -24.93 8.57 20.56
CA ALA A 134 -26.34 8.33 20.79
C ALA A 134 -26.65 7.92 22.24
N ASP A 135 -25.69 7.32 22.95
CA ASP A 135 -25.83 6.86 24.35
C ASP A 135 -24.57 7.23 25.15
N PRO A 136 -24.49 8.47 25.68
CA PRO A 136 -23.33 8.96 26.45
C PRO A 136 -22.98 8.10 27.68
N ASP A 137 -23.97 7.46 28.31
CA ASP A 137 -23.77 6.60 29.49
C ASP A 137 -23.05 5.28 29.11
N ARG A 138 -23.16 4.85 27.89
CA ARG A 138 -22.44 3.69 27.36
C ARG A 138 -20.96 3.99 27.06
N ALA A 139 -20.64 5.24 26.75
CA ALA A 139 -19.28 5.72 26.43
C ALA A 139 -18.34 5.70 27.65
N THR A 140 -18.88 5.77 28.89
CA THR A 140 -18.06 5.83 30.13
C THR A 140 -17.47 4.50 30.56
N ASN A 141 -17.91 3.37 29.98
CA ASN A 141 -17.46 2.03 30.38
C ASN A 141 -16.46 1.36 29.41
N GLY A 142 -15.89 2.07 28.45
CA GLY A 142 -15.04 1.40 27.46
C GLY A 142 -14.22 2.27 26.52
N THR A 143 -13.91 3.52 26.88
CA THR A 143 -13.06 4.36 26.03
C THR A 143 -11.57 4.04 26.21
N GLN A 144 -11.18 2.84 25.83
CA GLN A 144 -9.88 2.69 25.15
C GLN A 144 -10.11 3.22 23.72
N ALA A 145 -9.22 4.10 23.25
CA ALA A 145 -9.11 4.42 21.83
C ALA A 145 -9.28 3.14 21.03
N PRO A 146 -10.09 3.10 19.95
CA PRO A 146 -10.30 1.88 19.20
C PRO A 146 -8.95 1.27 18.91
N ALA A 147 -8.69 0.10 19.50
CA ALA A 147 -7.56 -0.71 19.11
C ALA A 147 -7.74 -0.87 17.60
N GLY A 148 -6.82 -0.30 16.84
CA GLY A 148 -6.89 -0.18 15.39
C GLY A 148 -7.53 -1.41 14.79
N SER A 149 -8.34 -1.24 13.75
CA SER A 149 -9.20 -2.25 13.13
C SER A 149 -8.73 -3.67 13.45
N PRO A 150 -9.56 -4.59 13.97
CA PRO A 150 -9.12 -5.94 14.31
C PRO A 150 -8.48 -6.67 13.14
N HIS A 151 -8.46 -6.03 11.98
CA HIS A 151 -7.93 -6.51 10.72
C HIS A 151 -6.59 -5.90 10.30
N ALA A 152 -6.21 -4.70 10.76
CA ALA A 152 -4.87 -4.18 10.54
C ALA A 152 -3.93 -4.73 11.62
N PRO A 153 -2.93 -5.57 11.27
CA PRO A 153 -1.87 -5.83 12.22
C PRO A 153 -1.18 -4.50 12.47
N SER A 154 -1.24 -3.98 13.72
CA SER A 154 -0.38 -2.88 14.13
C SER A 154 1.02 -3.14 13.56
N LEU A 155 1.70 -2.10 13.07
CA LEU A 155 3.13 -2.18 12.82
C LEU A 155 3.73 -2.79 14.08
N ARG A 156 3.94 -4.11 14.09
CA ARG A 156 4.74 -4.73 15.14
C ARG A 156 6.01 -3.92 15.06
N ALA A 157 6.34 -3.24 16.16
CA ALA A 157 7.59 -2.53 16.28
C ALA A 157 8.62 -3.43 15.63
N HIS A 158 9.04 -3.05 14.41
CA HIS A 158 9.96 -3.88 13.63
C HIS A 158 11.09 -4.16 14.61
N ALA A 159 11.39 -5.43 14.82
CA ALA A 159 12.50 -5.77 15.70
C ALA A 159 13.64 -4.86 15.25
N LYS A 160 14.11 -4.00 16.13
CA LYS A 160 15.10 -2.93 15.80
C LYS A 160 16.35 -3.45 15.07
N ASP A 161 16.42 -4.77 14.94
CA ASP A 161 17.52 -5.54 14.34
C ASP A 161 17.15 -6.22 13.01
N ALA A 162 15.93 -6.00 12.44
CA ALA A 162 15.55 -6.63 11.18
C ALA A 162 16.24 -5.92 10.01
N GLU A 163 16.93 -6.69 9.14
CA GLU A 163 17.48 -6.14 7.90
C GLU A 163 16.37 -5.73 6.94
N PRO A 164 16.45 -4.54 6.31
CA PRO A 164 15.48 -4.09 5.32
C PRO A 164 15.39 -5.07 4.15
N VAL A 165 14.15 -5.32 3.70
CA VAL A 165 13.91 -6.11 2.48
C VAL A 165 13.97 -5.25 1.24
N LEU A 166 13.67 -3.96 1.36
CA LEU A 166 13.71 -2.97 0.30
C LEU A 166 14.21 -1.63 0.83
N THR A 167 15.13 -0.99 0.09
CA THR A 167 15.62 0.35 0.41
C THR A 167 15.74 1.18 -0.85
N PHE A 168 15.19 2.39 -0.82
CA PHE A 168 15.48 3.49 -1.73
C PHE A 168 16.27 4.52 -0.91
N ASP A 169 17.41 4.95 -1.43
CA ASP A 169 18.31 5.87 -0.77
C ASP A 169 18.68 6.99 -1.72
N HIS A 170 18.11 8.19 -1.49
CA HIS A 170 18.26 9.40 -2.31
C HIS A 170 18.06 9.14 -3.80
N VAL A 171 16.97 8.44 -4.16
CA VAL A 171 16.73 7.98 -5.53
C VAL A 171 16.16 9.09 -6.40
N GLU A 172 16.85 9.35 -7.52
CA GLU A 172 16.39 10.22 -8.60
C GLU A 172 16.15 9.41 -9.88
N PHE A 173 15.09 9.73 -10.61
CA PHE A 173 14.84 9.17 -11.91
C PHE A 173 14.08 10.12 -12.82
N ALA A 174 14.61 10.29 -14.06
CA ALA A 174 13.93 10.96 -15.15
C ALA A 174 13.90 10.09 -16.40
N TYR A 175 12.82 10.17 -17.17
CA TYR A 175 12.73 9.50 -18.45
C TYR A 175 13.59 10.21 -19.53
N PRO A 176 13.97 9.52 -20.62
CA PRO A 176 14.79 10.11 -21.69
C PRO A 176 14.18 11.36 -22.34
N ASN A 177 12.88 11.54 -22.27
CA ASN A 177 12.17 12.74 -22.74
C ASN A 177 12.29 13.94 -21.77
N GLY A 178 13.09 13.82 -20.70
CA GLY A 178 13.29 14.86 -19.70
C GLY A 178 12.20 14.93 -18.61
N ALA A 179 11.16 14.12 -18.69
CA ALA A 179 10.14 14.07 -17.65
C ALA A 179 10.73 13.43 -16.37
N ALA A 180 10.96 14.24 -15.36
CA ALA A 180 11.33 13.78 -14.04
C ALA A 180 10.14 13.04 -13.41
N ALA A 181 10.39 11.88 -12.81
CA ALA A 181 9.35 10.99 -12.34
C ALA A 181 9.55 10.52 -10.89
N VAL A 182 10.75 10.66 -10.35
CA VAL A 182 11.08 10.39 -8.95
C VAL A 182 12.17 11.37 -8.51
N HIS A 183 11.96 11.99 -7.34
CA HIS A 183 12.82 13.02 -6.76
C HIS A 183 13.18 12.67 -5.32
N ASP A 184 14.46 12.63 -5.01
CA ASP A 184 15.03 12.39 -3.67
C ASP A 184 14.24 11.37 -2.84
N LEU A 185 13.83 10.27 -3.48
CA LEU A 185 12.95 9.30 -2.84
C LEU A 185 13.74 8.45 -1.85
N ASN A 186 13.30 8.51 -0.60
CA ASN A 186 13.85 7.76 0.53
C ASN A 186 12.76 6.84 1.11
N LEU A 187 12.98 5.53 1.06
CA LEU A 187 12.02 4.54 1.55
C LEU A 187 12.75 3.29 2.06
N THR A 188 12.34 2.82 3.22
CA THR A 188 12.79 1.54 3.77
C THR A 188 11.59 0.68 4.12
N LEU A 189 11.54 -0.55 3.60
CA LEU A 189 10.52 -1.54 3.94
C LEU A 189 11.18 -2.76 4.61
N TYR A 190 10.44 -3.33 5.55
CA TYR A 190 10.89 -4.48 6.33
C TYR A 190 10.12 -5.76 5.95
N PRO A 191 10.68 -6.94 6.29
CA PRO A 191 10.00 -8.21 6.01
C PRO A 191 8.60 -8.29 6.63
N GLY A 192 7.63 -8.75 5.83
CA GLY A 192 6.26 -8.96 6.28
C GLY A 192 5.37 -7.71 6.29
N GLU A 193 5.85 -6.55 5.83
CA GLU A 193 4.97 -5.39 5.62
C GLU A 193 4.01 -5.61 4.46
N LEU A 194 2.77 -5.14 4.61
CA LEU A 194 1.79 -4.97 3.53
C LEU A 194 1.56 -3.48 3.32
N VAL A 195 2.17 -2.95 2.27
CA VAL A 195 2.30 -1.51 2.03
C VAL A 195 1.42 -1.10 0.87
N GLY A 196 0.55 -0.12 1.12
CA GLY A 196 -0.26 0.52 0.11
C GLY A 196 0.43 1.78 -0.44
N ILE A 197 0.43 1.94 -1.76
CA ILE A 197 0.92 3.16 -2.41
C ILE A 197 -0.24 3.82 -3.13
N VAL A 198 -0.50 5.07 -2.80
CA VAL A 198 -1.53 5.90 -3.41
C VAL A 198 -0.93 7.20 -3.95
N GLY A 199 -1.61 7.84 -4.89
CA GLY A 199 -1.22 9.11 -5.49
C GLY A 199 -1.93 9.34 -6.81
N GLN A 200 -1.94 10.57 -7.30
CA GLN A 200 -2.54 10.91 -8.60
C GLN A 200 -1.87 10.18 -9.77
N ASN A 201 -2.55 10.19 -10.93
CA ASN A 201 -1.93 9.76 -12.17
C ASN A 201 -0.74 10.67 -12.49
N GLY A 202 0.40 10.04 -12.80
CA GLY A 202 1.65 10.79 -13.00
C GLY A 202 2.48 11.04 -11.74
N ALA A 203 2.00 10.69 -10.54
CA ALA A 203 2.76 10.89 -9.29
C ALA A 203 4.03 10.03 -9.15
N GLY A 204 4.33 9.14 -10.11
CA GLY A 204 5.54 8.31 -10.06
C GLY A 204 5.33 6.86 -9.62
N LYS A 205 4.09 6.43 -9.30
CA LYS A 205 3.79 5.08 -8.78
C LYS A 205 4.35 3.94 -9.63
N THR A 206 4.02 3.92 -10.91
CA THR A 206 4.52 2.89 -11.85
C THR A 206 6.03 3.00 -12.08
N THR A 207 6.61 4.20 -11.98
CA THR A 207 8.06 4.38 -12.05
C THR A 207 8.75 3.76 -10.84
N LEU A 208 8.20 4.00 -9.65
CA LEU A 208 8.68 3.41 -8.40
C LEU A 208 8.63 1.88 -8.46
N THR A 209 7.53 1.28 -8.93
CA THR A 209 7.44 -0.19 -9.08
C THR A 209 8.46 -0.74 -10.08
N LYS A 210 8.75 -0.02 -11.17
CA LYS A 210 9.77 -0.42 -12.15
C LYS A 210 11.20 -0.28 -11.62
N LEU A 211 11.49 0.73 -10.81
CA LEU A 211 12.77 0.88 -10.12
C LEU A 211 12.99 -0.27 -9.12
N LEU A 212 11.96 -0.59 -8.33
CA LEU A 212 11.97 -1.67 -7.36
C LEU A 212 12.25 -3.03 -8.03
N THR A 213 11.66 -3.29 -9.18
CA THR A 213 11.84 -4.54 -9.93
C THR A 213 13.12 -4.57 -10.75
N GLY A 214 13.89 -3.49 -10.77
CA GLY A 214 15.11 -3.34 -11.56
C GLY A 214 14.87 -3.24 -13.06
N LEU A 215 13.62 -3.03 -13.51
CA LEU A 215 13.27 -2.74 -14.90
C LEU A 215 13.74 -1.35 -15.32
N LEU A 216 13.76 -0.41 -14.39
CA LEU A 216 14.41 0.89 -14.52
C LEU A 216 15.60 0.95 -13.56
N LYS A 217 16.60 1.74 -13.93
CA LYS A 217 17.78 1.99 -13.09
C LYS A 217 17.72 3.44 -12.61
N PRO A 218 18.03 3.73 -11.34
CA PRO A 218 18.06 5.09 -10.85
C PRO A 218 19.11 5.92 -11.59
N ALA A 219 18.85 7.22 -11.76
CA ALA A 219 19.83 8.17 -12.32
C ALA A 219 20.88 8.54 -11.27
N SER A 220 20.46 8.66 -10.02
CA SER A 220 21.33 8.78 -8.83
C SER A 220 20.67 8.11 -7.63
N GLY A 221 21.43 7.96 -6.54
CA GLY A 221 20.99 7.20 -5.38
C GLY A 221 21.09 5.69 -5.59
N SER A 222 20.49 4.90 -4.71
CA SER A 222 20.51 3.44 -4.82
C SER A 222 19.17 2.80 -4.48
N VAL A 223 18.82 1.73 -5.20
CA VAL A 223 17.67 0.87 -4.89
C VAL A 223 18.19 -0.52 -4.57
N ARG A 224 17.91 -1.01 -3.38
CA ARG A 224 18.33 -2.35 -2.94
C ARG A 224 17.12 -3.20 -2.61
N VAL A 225 17.15 -4.44 -3.06
CA VAL A 225 16.16 -5.47 -2.76
C VAL A 225 16.87 -6.67 -2.17
N THR A 226 16.50 -7.05 -0.95
CA THR A 226 17.17 -8.15 -0.20
C THR A 226 18.69 -8.03 -0.18
N GLY A 227 19.19 -6.79 -0.06
CA GLY A 227 20.61 -6.47 -0.09
C GLY A 227 21.24 -6.35 -1.49
N LEU A 228 20.53 -6.75 -2.55
CA LEU A 228 20.99 -6.66 -3.95
C LEU A 228 20.75 -5.26 -4.50
N ASP A 229 21.76 -4.57 -4.98
CA ASP A 229 21.62 -3.30 -5.69
C ASP A 229 21.07 -3.54 -7.10
N THR A 230 19.88 -2.96 -7.38
CA THR A 230 19.19 -3.15 -8.66
C THR A 230 19.98 -2.60 -9.85
N ALA A 231 20.85 -1.60 -9.64
CA ALA A 231 21.70 -1.05 -10.70
C ALA A 231 22.89 -1.97 -11.02
N ALA A 232 23.41 -2.68 -10.02
CA ALA A 232 24.63 -3.47 -10.15
C ALA A 232 24.37 -4.91 -10.65
N VAL A 233 23.13 -5.45 -10.48
CA VAL A 233 22.83 -6.82 -10.86
C VAL A 233 21.84 -6.89 -12.05
N PRO A 234 21.84 -7.98 -12.83
CA PRO A 234 20.85 -8.19 -13.89
C PRO A 234 19.44 -8.29 -13.30
N THR A 235 18.43 -7.78 -14.04
CA THR A 235 17.01 -7.87 -13.66
C THR A 235 16.55 -9.30 -13.39
N SER A 236 17.10 -10.30 -14.08
CA SER A 236 16.83 -11.72 -13.87
C SER A 236 17.24 -12.21 -12.45
N ARG A 237 18.21 -11.56 -11.81
CA ARG A 237 18.60 -11.84 -10.44
C ARG A 237 17.59 -11.25 -9.46
N ILE A 238 17.14 -10.02 -9.71
CA ILE A 238 16.10 -9.35 -8.91
C ILE A 238 14.77 -10.12 -9.02
N ALA A 239 14.42 -10.63 -10.20
CA ALA A 239 13.20 -11.40 -10.44
C ALA A 239 13.10 -12.72 -9.66
N ARG A 240 14.16 -13.17 -9.00
CA ARG A 240 14.11 -14.30 -8.06
C ARG A 240 13.63 -13.90 -6.67
N GLU A 241 13.81 -12.63 -6.32
CA GLU A 241 13.45 -12.06 -5.02
C GLU A 241 12.12 -11.32 -5.07
N VAL A 242 11.84 -10.67 -6.24
CA VAL A 242 10.66 -9.83 -6.47
C VAL A 242 9.80 -10.43 -7.56
N ALA A 243 8.55 -10.68 -7.23
CA ALA A 243 7.54 -10.98 -8.23
C ALA A 243 6.63 -9.78 -8.44
N THR A 244 6.17 -9.57 -9.67
CA THR A 244 5.35 -8.41 -10.03
C THR A 244 4.08 -8.85 -10.74
N LEU A 245 2.95 -8.28 -10.34
CA LEU A 245 1.70 -8.34 -11.07
C LEU A 245 1.41 -6.97 -11.67
N PHE A 246 1.45 -6.86 -13.01
CA PHE A 246 1.12 -5.63 -13.71
C PHE A 246 -0.41 -5.45 -13.83
N GLN A 247 -0.84 -4.21 -14.03
CA GLN A 247 -2.24 -3.81 -14.19
C GLN A 247 -3.03 -4.67 -15.18
N ASN A 248 -2.39 -5.11 -16.27
CA ASN A 248 -3.00 -6.01 -17.24
C ASN A 248 -2.40 -7.43 -17.10
N PRO A 249 -3.13 -8.39 -16.48
CA PRO A 249 -2.66 -9.76 -16.29
C PRO A 249 -2.49 -10.52 -17.61
N ASP A 250 -3.19 -10.15 -18.68
CA ASP A 250 -3.07 -10.80 -20.00
C ASP A 250 -1.65 -10.69 -20.59
N ARG A 251 -0.88 -9.69 -20.15
CA ARG A 251 0.54 -9.54 -20.56
C ARG A 251 1.48 -10.51 -19.82
N GLN A 252 1.00 -11.17 -18.78
CA GLN A 252 1.79 -12.11 -17.97
C GLN A 252 1.39 -13.58 -18.21
N ILE A 253 0.20 -13.81 -18.74
CA ILE A 253 -0.29 -15.15 -19.09
C ILE A 253 0.22 -15.48 -20.49
N CYS A 254 1.29 -16.26 -20.57
CA CYS A 254 1.99 -16.57 -21.83
C CYS A 254 1.39 -17.76 -22.58
N LYS A 255 0.46 -18.51 -21.97
CA LYS A 255 -0.16 -19.70 -22.59
C LYS A 255 -1.63 -19.83 -22.19
N ASP A 256 -2.43 -20.38 -23.11
CA ASP A 256 -3.87 -20.63 -22.92
C ASP A 256 -4.15 -21.87 -22.07
N THR A 257 -3.15 -22.65 -21.74
CA THR A 257 -3.26 -23.89 -20.96
C THR A 257 -2.23 -23.94 -19.84
N VAL A 258 -2.64 -24.51 -18.70
CA VAL A 258 -1.76 -24.83 -17.58
C VAL A 258 -1.22 -26.25 -17.83
N LEU A 259 -0.04 -26.36 -18.42
CA LEU A 259 0.73 -27.62 -18.57
C LEU A 259 2.14 -27.39 -18.04
#